data_c12fc5ff65c0effd4205a705cba252c0
#
_entry.id   c12fc5ff65c0effd4205a705cba252c0
#
_cell.length_a   1.000
_cell.length_b   1.000
_cell.length_c   1.000
_cell.angle_alpha   90.00
_cell.angle_beta   90.00
_cell.angle_gamma   90.00
#
_symmetry.space_group_name_H-M   'P 1'
#
loop_
_entity.id
_entity.type
_entity.pdbx_description
1 polymer ?
#
loop_
_entity_poly.entity_id
_entity_poly.type
_entity_poly.pdbx_seq_one_letter_code
_entity_poly.pdbx_strand_id
1 'polypeptide(L)'
;MTEAHKDFCANTAFRWDVYAREPRAMPDVADRLRYADDLHFRVTRPGITLPYQANLGVVTSTVQGPLYQTLLDVLGTKSLRLSALLADSRLAGTPPTELVRAVDAGVAMGLFDVSAGPILETAGEVGGTVAVPGAFNRMVLASDALAGRTVALASPGSGTGHTLGDFDAAILHELVAGGADGLASRIDARLTAAGRTLQKDGKTVTDPTERQALVRTACDAFRTTSLPQLARLGIVAPA
;
A
#
# COMPACT_ATOMS: atom_id res chain seq x y z
N MET A 1 8.96 -12.67 -31.78
CA MET A 1 8.07 -13.30 -30.79
C MET A 1 6.88 -12.37 -30.62
N THR A 2 5.66 -12.86 -30.83
CA THR A 2 4.44 -12.05 -30.65
C THR A 2 4.15 -11.85 -29.17
N GLU A 3 3.40 -10.80 -28.81
CA GLU A 3 3.01 -10.54 -27.42
C GLU A 3 2.23 -11.72 -26.81
N ALA A 4 1.36 -12.36 -27.60
CA ALA A 4 0.64 -13.57 -27.18
C ALA A 4 1.58 -14.72 -26.78
N HIS A 5 2.73 -14.88 -27.43
CA HIS A 5 3.73 -15.88 -27.05
C HIS A 5 4.41 -15.52 -25.71
N LYS A 6 4.64 -14.22 -25.47
CA LYS A 6 5.19 -13.75 -24.19
C LYS A 6 4.21 -14.01 -23.04
N ASP A 7 2.93 -13.70 -23.24
CA ASP A 7 1.89 -13.92 -22.24
C ASP A 7 1.75 -15.41 -21.90
N PHE A 8 1.81 -16.28 -22.91
CA PHE A 8 1.78 -17.72 -22.70
C PHE A 8 3.01 -18.22 -21.93
N CYS A 9 4.21 -17.77 -22.28
CA CYS A 9 5.44 -18.14 -21.57
C CYS A 9 5.47 -17.62 -20.12
N ALA A 10 4.86 -16.46 -19.87
CA ALA A 10 4.76 -15.84 -18.54
C ALA A 10 3.56 -16.34 -17.73
N ASN A 11 2.71 -17.23 -18.30
CA ASN A 11 1.47 -17.70 -17.69
C ASN A 11 0.56 -16.53 -17.22
N THR A 12 0.46 -15.50 -18.04
CA THR A 12 -0.28 -14.29 -17.71
C THR A 12 -1.76 -14.51 -17.98
N ALA A 13 -2.59 -14.59 -16.93
CA ALA A 13 -4.04 -14.78 -17.05
C ALA A 13 -4.75 -13.51 -17.56
N PHE A 14 -4.22 -12.34 -17.20
CA PHE A 14 -4.72 -11.04 -17.64
C PHE A 14 -3.55 -10.19 -18.08
N ARG A 15 -3.75 -9.49 -19.19
CA ARG A 15 -2.77 -8.55 -19.73
C ARG A 15 -3.24 -7.12 -19.48
N TRP A 16 -2.32 -6.32 -18.97
CA TRP A 16 -2.50 -4.87 -18.85
C TRP A 16 -1.65 -4.19 -19.91
N ASP A 17 -2.32 -3.60 -20.90
CA ASP A 17 -1.65 -2.84 -21.94
C ASP A 17 -1.82 -1.35 -21.65
N VAL A 18 -0.71 -0.62 -21.64
CA VAL A 18 -0.72 0.84 -21.56
C VAL A 18 -0.52 1.40 -22.97
N TYR A 19 -1.52 2.10 -23.45
CA TYR A 19 -1.47 2.79 -24.74
C TYR A 19 -1.18 4.27 -24.50
N ALA A 20 -0.10 4.76 -25.08
CA ALA A 20 0.22 6.18 -25.08
C ALA A 20 0.02 6.75 -26.47
N ARG A 21 -0.70 7.87 -26.56
CA ARG A 21 -0.78 8.64 -27.80
C ARG A 21 0.54 9.39 -27.99
N GLU A 22 1.22 9.13 -29.10
CA GLU A 22 2.49 9.80 -29.44
C GLU A 22 3.53 9.70 -28.31
N PRO A 23 4.00 8.50 -27.93
CA PRO A 23 4.95 8.35 -26.85
C PRO A 23 6.25 9.10 -27.20
N ARG A 24 6.65 10.04 -26.33
CA ARG A 24 7.90 10.75 -26.49
C ARG A 24 9.06 9.87 -26.05
N ALA A 25 9.96 9.56 -26.96
CA ALA A 25 11.21 8.90 -26.59
C ALA A 25 12.05 9.87 -25.71
N MET A 26 12.57 9.34 -24.61
CA MET A 26 13.52 10.04 -23.74
C MET A 26 14.89 9.38 -23.89
N PRO A 27 15.66 9.71 -24.95
CA PRO A 27 16.96 9.09 -25.21
C PRO A 27 18.01 9.52 -24.22
N ASP A 28 17.91 10.75 -23.72
CA ASP A 28 18.88 11.33 -22.80
C ASP A 28 18.57 10.91 -21.34
N VAL A 29 19.64 10.53 -20.62
CA VAL A 29 19.58 10.22 -19.19
C VAL A 29 19.13 11.44 -18.38
N ALA A 30 19.59 12.65 -18.74
CA ALA A 30 19.20 13.88 -18.08
C ALA A 30 17.70 14.17 -18.21
N ASP A 31 17.10 13.90 -19.37
CA ASP A 31 15.65 14.03 -19.57
C ASP A 31 14.86 13.05 -18.70
N ARG A 32 15.33 11.79 -18.59
CA ARG A 32 14.73 10.79 -17.71
C ARG A 32 14.82 11.16 -16.23
N LEU A 33 15.97 11.67 -15.80
CA LEU A 33 16.17 12.14 -14.43
C LEU A 33 15.24 13.31 -14.09
N ARG A 34 15.12 14.27 -15.01
CA ARG A 34 14.22 15.42 -14.84
C ARG A 34 12.76 14.98 -14.76
N TYR A 35 12.33 14.05 -15.62
CA TYR A 35 10.98 13.50 -15.57
C TYR A 35 10.71 12.71 -14.27
N ALA A 36 11.70 11.91 -13.84
CA ALA A 36 11.60 11.17 -12.59
C ALA A 36 11.58 12.08 -11.36
N ASP A 37 12.13 13.30 -11.46
CA ASP A 37 12.11 14.27 -10.37
C ASP A 37 10.74 14.94 -10.15
N ASP A 38 9.82 14.84 -11.09
CA ASP A 38 8.43 15.21 -10.89
C ASP A 38 7.66 14.20 -10.01
N LEU A 39 8.24 13.03 -9.81
CA LEU A 39 7.66 11.96 -9.03
C LEU A 39 8.20 11.93 -7.59
N HIS A 40 7.35 11.49 -6.67
CA HIS A 40 7.70 11.25 -5.29
C HIS A 40 7.76 9.76 -5.02
N PHE A 41 8.81 9.32 -4.36
CA PHE A 41 9.05 7.93 -3.98
C PHE A 41 8.84 7.76 -2.49
N ARG A 42 8.26 6.64 -2.07
CA ARG A 42 8.05 6.30 -0.68
C ARG A 42 8.16 4.78 -0.46
N VAL A 43 8.33 4.38 0.77
CA VAL A 43 8.19 2.96 1.15
C VAL A 43 6.73 2.55 1.04
N THR A 44 6.44 1.42 0.39
CA THR A 44 5.07 0.97 0.12
C THR A 44 4.26 0.77 1.40
N ARG A 45 4.90 0.24 2.45
CA ARG A 45 4.29 0.01 3.77
C ARG A 45 5.30 0.17 4.89
N PRO A 46 4.90 0.59 6.09
CA PRO A 46 5.79 0.66 7.25
C PRO A 46 6.34 -0.71 7.65
N GLY A 47 7.52 -0.71 8.26
CA GLY A 47 8.10 -1.92 8.87
C GLY A 47 8.66 -2.94 7.89
N ILE A 48 8.90 -2.56 6.63
CA ILE A 48 9.62 -3.43 5.69
C ILE A 48 11.07 -3.57 6.18
N THR A 49 11.54 -4.82 6.23
CA THR A 49 12.90 -5.19 6.58
C THR A 49 13.55 -5.97 5.46
N LEU A 50 14.88 -5.91 5.36
CA LEU A 50 15.66 -6.71 4.42
C LEU A 50 16.14 -8.01 5.09
N PRO A 51 16.25 -9.12 4.33
CA PRO A 51 15.92 -9.26 2.91
C PRO A 51 14.41 -9.23 2.66
N TYR A 52 13.97 -8.47 1.63
CA TYR A 52 12.58 -8.38 1.23
C TYR A 52 12.29 -9.35 0.09
N GLN A 53 11.25 -10.17 0.25
CA GLN A 53 10.81 -11.12 -0.77
C GLN A 53 9.70 -10.50 -1.62
N ALA A 54 9.99 -10.27 -2.89
CA ALA A 54 9.01 -9.81 -3.87
C ALA A 54 8.46 -11.00 -4.66
N ASN A 55 7.16 -11.23 -4.56
CA ASN A 55 6.48 -12.23 -5.38
C ASN A 55 5.97 -11.58 -6.66
N LEU A 56 6.59 -11.93 -7.80
CA LEU A 56 6.27 -11.40 -9.13
C LEU A 56 5.42 -12.39 -9.93
N GLY A 57 4.62 -13.21 -9.27
CA GLY A 57 3.79 -14.24 -9.86
C GLY A 57 4.54 -15.55 -10.00
N VAL A 58 5.20 -15.78 -11.12
CA VAL A 58 5.95 -17.04 -11.39
C VAL A 58 7.35 -17.03 -10.78
N VAL A 59 7.86 -15.88 -10.34
CA VAL A 59 9.22 -15.73 -9.79
C VAL A 59 9.16 -14.98 -8.48
N THR A 60 9.91 -15.47 -7.49
CA THR A 60 10.19 -14.73 -6.26
C THR A 60 11.58 -14.11 -6.37
N SER A 61 11.67 -12.81 -6.21
CA SER A 61 12.92 -12.07 -6.17
C SER A 61 13.23 -11.60 -4.77
N THR A 62 14.52 -11.54 -4.42
CA THR A 62 14.98 -11.04 -3.12
C THR A 62 15.66 -9.70 -3.29
N VAL A 63 15.14 -8.68 -2.61
CA VAL A 63 15.80 -7.38 -2.49
C VAL A 63 16.63 -7.36 -1.24
N GLN A 64 17.92 -7.05 -1.38
CA GLN A 64 18.87 -6.97 -0.27
C GLN A 64 20.06 -6.06 -0.61
N GLY A 65 20.82 -5.71 0.39
CA GLY A 65 22.06 -4.95 0.21
C GLY A 65 22.00 -3.54 0.85
N PRO A 66 23.19 -2.94 1.05
CA PRO A 66 23.30 -1.70 1.82
C PRO A 66 22.58 -0.51 1.18
N LEU A 67 22.56 -0.42 -0.15
CA LEU A 67 21.86 0.65 -0.85
C LEU A 67 20.35 0.64 -0.56
N TYR A 68 19.72 -0.53 -0.60
CA TYR A 68 18.29 -0.66 -0.28
C TYR A 68 18.00 -0.38 1.18
N GLN A 69 18.88 -0.79 2.09
CA GLN A 69 18.75 -0.44 3.50
C GLN A 69 18.82 1.09 3.68
N THR A 70 19.81 1.74 3.06
CA THR A 70 19.94 3.19 3.12
C THR A 70 18.70 3.89 2.52
N LEU A 71 18.17 3.40 1.41
CA LEU A 71 16.94 3.95 0.81
C LEU A 71 15.73 3.80 1.74
N LEU A 72 15.57 2.66 2.41
CA LEU A 72 14.53 2.46 3.41
C LEU A 72 14.66 3.43 4.57
N ASP A 73 15.90 3.64 5.06
CA ASP A 73 16.18 4.56 6.17
C ASP A 73 15.99 6.03 5.77
N VAL A 74 16.34 6.40 4.52
CA VAL A 74 16.16 7.77 3.99
C VAL A 74 14.69 8.08 3.79
N LEU A 75 13.97 7.19 3.14
CA LEU A 75 12.54 7.35 2.89
C LEU A 75 11.74 7.25 4.19
N GLY A 76 12.00 6.23 5.02
CA GLY A 76 11.32 6.05 6.29
C GLY A 76 9.80 6.15 6.13
N THR A 77 9.21 7.19 6.72
CA THR A 77 7.78 7.53 6.57
C THR A 77 7.52 8.65 5.55
N LYS A 78 8.57 9.15 4.90
CA LYS A 78 8.51 10.29 4.00
C LYS A 78 8.24 9.89 2.56
N SER A 79 7.84 10.90 1.79
CA SER A 79 7.73 10.83 0.34
C SER A 79 8.70 11.87 -0.24
N LEU A 80 9.72 11.43 -0.96
CA LEU A 80 10.81 12.28 -1.43
C LEU A 80 10.94 12.23 -2.96
N ARG A 81 11.27 13.38 -3.54
CA ARG A 81 11.67 13.46 -4.96
C ARG A 81 13.04 12.82 -5.17
N LEU A 82 13.33 12.48 -6.43
CA LEU A 82 14.62 11.94 -6.81
C LEU A 82 15.78 12.91 -6.48
N SER A 83 15.61 14.20 -6.73
CA SER A 83 16.60 15.23 -6.38
C SER A 83 16.89 15.28 -4.87
N ALA A 84 15.89 15.09 -4.03
CA ALA A 84 16.05 15.04 -2.58
C ALA A 84 16.80 13.76 -2.14
N LEU A 85 16.56 12.63 -2.80
CA LEU A 85 17.33 11.40 -2.57
C LEU A 85 18.79 11.57 -2.98
N LEU A 86 19.04 12.19 -4.14
CA LEU A 86 20.41 12.48 -4.64
C LEU A 86 21.17 13.46 -3.73
N ALA A 87 20.46 14.34 -3.04
CA ALA A 87 21.05 15.32 -2.12
C ALA A 87 21.25 14.77 -0.68
N ASP A 88 20.73 13.59 -0.35
CA ASP A 88 20.88 13.01 0.99
C ASP A 88 22.32 12.53 1.22
N SER A 89 22.93 12.99 2.31
CA SER A 89 24.32 12.68 2.64
C SER A 89 24.61 11.19 2.82
N ARG A 90 23.60 10.39 3.20
CA ARG A 90 23.72 8.93 3.35
C ARG A 90 23.85 8.22 2.00
N LEU A 91 23.44 8.87 0.91
CA LEU A 91 23.50 8.36 -0.47
C LEU A 91 24.63 9.04 -1.29
N ALA A 92 25.40 9.94 -0.69
CA ALA A 92 26.40 10.80 -1.38
C ALA A 92 27.50 10.03 -2.15
N GLY A 93 27.72 8.75 -1.89
CA GLY A 93 28.67 7.90 -2.63
C GLY A 93 28.05 7.13 -3.78
N THR A 94 26.72 7.18 -3.95
CA THR A 94 26.01 6.38 -4.95
C THR A 94 25.90 7.15 -6.27
N PRO A 95 26.37 6.60 -7.40
CA PRO A 95 26.16 7.23 -8.69
C PRO A 95 24.68 7.46 -8.99
N PRO A 96 24.27 8.61 -9.57
CA PRO A 96 22.87 8.91 -9.86
C PRO A 96 22.16 7.83 -10.68
N THR A 97 22.84 7.23 -11.65
CA THR A 97 22.29 6.15 -12.48
C THR A 97 22.06 4.87 -11.71
N GLU A 98 22.88 4.56 -10.71
CA GLU A 98 22.71 3.41 -9.83
C GLU A 98 21.53 3.64 -8.88
N LEU A 99 21.40 4.84 -8.32
CA LEU A 99 20.29 5.22 -7.47
C LEU A 99 18.96 5.09 -8.20
N VAL A 100 18.87 5.63 -9.43
CA VAL A 100 17.66 5.51 -10.25
C VAL A 100 17.31 4.03 -10.52
N ARG A 101 18.29 3.22 -10.90
CA ARG A 101 18.06 1.78 -11.13
C ARG A 101 17.58 1.06 -9.87
N ALA A 102 18.13 1.41 -8.70
CA ALA A 102 17.70 0.81 -7.44
C ALA A 102 16.27 1.22 -7.07
N VAL A 103 15.90 2.48 -7.29
CA VAL A 103 14.55 2.97 -7.06
C VAL A 103 13.57 2.31 -8.03
N ASP A 104 13.86 2.27 -9.33
CA ASP A 104 13.01 1.64 -10.35
C ASP A 104 12.82 0.15 -10.07
N ALA A 105 13.89 -0.56 -9.72
CA ALA A 105 13.80 -1.96 -9.34
C ALA A 105 12.99 -2.15 -8.06
N GLY A 106 13.15 -1.26 -7.07
CA GLY A 106 12.36 -1.27 -5.84
C GLY A 106 10.87 -1.05 -6.10
N VAL A 107 10.52 -0.16 -7.01
CA VAL A 107 9.12 0.06 -7.45
C VAL A 107 8.58 -1.19 -8.15
N ALA A 108 9.31 -1.73 -9.11
CA ALA A 108 8.91 -2.96 -9.82
C ALA A 108 8.72 -4.16 -8.88
N MET A 109 9.46 -4.23 -7.79
CA MET A 109 9.36 -5.27 -6.78
C MET A 109 8.38 -4.96 -5.64
N GLY A 110 7.69 -3.83 -5.68
CA GLY A 110 6.73 -3.42 -4.65
C GLY A 110 7.34 -3.02 -3.31
N LEU A 111 8.64 -2.74 -3.26
CA LEU A 111 9.33 -2.20 -2.09
C LEU A 111 9.04 -0.70 -1.94
N PHE A 112 9.06 0.01 -3.05
CA PHE A 112 8.73 1.43 -3.14
C PHE A 112 7.45 1.65 -3.95
N ASP A 113 6.83 2.79 -3.71
CA ASP A 113 5.64 3.26 -4.40
C ASP A 113 5.90 4.65 -4.96
N VAL A 114 5.17 5.03 -5.98
CA VAL A 114 5.31 6.29 -6.70
C VAL A 114 4.04 7.12 -6.55
N SER A 115 4.19 8.42 -6.34
CA SER A 115 3.08 9.37 -6.32
C SER A 115 3.41 10.62 -7.13
N ALA A 116 2.37 11.24 -7.70
CA ALA A 116 2.49 12.49 -8.45
C ALA A 116 2.72 13.72 -7.54
N GLY A 117 2.60 13.56 -6.23
CA GLY A 117 2.78 14.64 -5.27
C GLY A 117 3.25 14.12 -3.91
N PRO A 118 3.61 15.04 -3.01
CA PRO A 118 4.04 14.66 -1.67
C PRO A 118 2.87 14.04 -0.90
N ILE A 119 3.16 12.94 -0.22
CA ILE A 119 2.23 12.33 0.73
C ILE A 119 2.44 13.01 2.08
N LEU A 120 1.37 13.24 2.82
CA LEU A 120 1.44 13.88 4.13
C LEU A 120 2.37 13.10 5.06
N GLU A 121 3.42 13.76 5.57
CA GLU A 121 4.38 13.12 6.50
C GLU A 121 3.73 12.78 7.83
N THR A 122 2.82 13.62 8.28
CA THR A 122 2.03 13.42 9.48
C THR A 122 0.57 13.18 9.10
N ALA A 123 0.09 11.97 9.32
CA ALA A 123 -1.33 11.86 9.61
C ALA A 123 -1.56 12.61 10.91
N GLY A 124 -2.40 13.63 10.92
CA GLY A 124 -2.94 14.12 12.20
C GLY A 124 -3.41 12.91 13.01
N GLU A 125 -3.33 12.95 14.33
CA GLU A 125 -3.85 11.86 15.14
C GLU A 125 -5.27 11.55 14.70
N VAL A 126 -5.44 10.42 14.03
CA VAL A 126 -6.75 9.93 13.64
C VAL A 126 -7.32 9.24 14.86
N GLY A 127 -7.74 10.07 15.83
CA GLY A 127 -8.33 9.61 17.08
C GLY A 127 -9.87 9.65 16.99
N GLY A 128 -10.50 8.62 17.51
CA GLY A 128 -11.94 8.61 17.75
C GLY A 128 -12.79 8.36 16.51
N THR A 129 -13.21 9.42 15.84
CA THR A 129 -14.13 9.35 14.68
C THR A 129 -13.36 9.64 13.39
N VAL A 130 -13.61 8.83 12.36
CA VAL A 130 -12.92 8.85 11.09
C VAL A 130 -13.92 9.09 9.97
N ALA A 131 -13.55 9.94 9.02
CA ALA A 131 -14.32 10.15 7.78
C ALA A 131 -13.55 9.61 6.57
N VAL A 132 -14.28 9.16 5.55
CA VAL A 132 -13.75 8.86 4.22
C VAL A 132 -14.24 9.95 3.27
N PRO A 133 -13.40 10.95 2.90
CA PRO A 133 -13.84 12.10 2.12
C PRO A 133 -14.32 11.74 0.72
N GLY A 134 -13.67 10.79 0.07
CA GLY A 134 -13.94 10.39 -1.31
C GLY A 134 -15.27 9.65 -1.48
N ALA A 135 -16.18 10.15 -2.32
CA ALA A 135 -17.47 9.49 -2.59
C ALA A 135 -17.28 8.09 -3.17
N PHE A 136 -16.31 7.92 -4.07
CA PHE A 136 -15.95 6.62 -4.64
C PHE A 136 -15.55 5.61 -3.53
N ASN A 137 -14.65 6.02 -2.63
CA ASN A 137 -14.19 5.15 -1.54
C ASN A 137 -15.34 4.77 -0.59
N ARG A 138 -16.25 5.71 -0.28
CA ARG A 138 -17.44 5.40 0.54
C ARG A 138 -18.34 4.37 -0.13
N MET A 139 -18.57 4.51 -1.43
CA MET A 139 -19.39 3.57 -2.20
C MET A 139 -18.76 2.18 -2.21
N VAL A 140 -17.46 2.09 -2.47
CA VAL A 140 -16.73 0.82 -2.49
C VAL A 140 -16.76 0.14 -1.12
N LEU A 141 -16.49 0.86 -0.04
CA LEU A 141 -16.54 0.31 1.32
C LEU A 141 -17.95 -0.17 1.69
N ALA A 142 -19.00 0.55 1.27
CA ALA A 142 -20.37 0.14 1.54
C ALA A 142 -20.79 -1.12 0.81
N SER A 143 -20.28 -1.35 -0.42
CA SER A 143 -20.64 -2.50 -1.26
C SER A 143 -19.76 -3.72 -1.04
N ASP A 144 -18.46 -3.53 -0.81
CA ASP A 144 -17.45 -4.57 -0.92
C ASP A 144 -16.80 -4.98 0.41
N ALA A 145 -17.05 -4.25 1.50
CA ALA A 145 -16.55 -4.66 2.81
C ALA A 145 -17.11 -6.02 3.23
N LEU A 146 -16.22 -6.98 3.52
CA LEU A 146 -16.51 -8.42 3.76
C LEU A 146 -17.04 -9.20 2.55
N ALA A 147 -16.88 -8.71 1.33
CA ALA A 147 -17.26 -9.46 0.14
C ALA A 147 -16.33 -10.67 -0.17
N GLY A 148 -15.33 -10.93 0.67
CA GLY A 148 -14.37 -12.03 0.47
C GLY A 148 -13.27 -11.70 -0.55
N ARG A 149 -13.14 -10.45 -0.93
CA ARG A 149 -12.15 -9.97 -1.92
C ARG A 149 -11.41 -8.73 -1.43
N THR A 150 -10.24 -8.51 -1.99
CA THR A 150 -9.50 -7.28 -1.79
C THR A 150 -10.28 -6.08 -2.31
N VAL A 151 -10.31 -5.01 -1.52
CA VAL A 151 -10.98 -3.75 -1.84
C VAL A 151 -9.95 -2.74 -2.31
N ALA A 152 -10.18 -2.09 -3.44
CA ALA A 152 -9.32 -1.04 -3.97
C ALA A 152 -9.93 0.34 -3.69
N LEU A 153 -9.20 1.18 -2.97
CA LEU A 153 -9.58 2.55 -2.63
C LEU A 153 -8.73 3.54 -3.40
N ALA A 154 -9.33 4.62 -3.87
CA ALA A 154 -8.60 5.70 -4.52
C ALA A 154 -7.85 6.53 -3.46
N SER A 155 -6.58 6.78 -3.71
CA SER A 155 -5.73 7.62 -2.86
C SER A 155 -5.53 9.00 -3.49
N PRO A 156 -6.13 10.06 -2.96
CA PRO A 156 -5.87 11.42 -3.45
C PRO A 156 -4.41 11.84 -3.27
N GLY A 157 -3.75 11.37 -2.21
CA GLY A 157 -2.37 11.71 -1.91
C GLY A 157 -1.37 11.10 -2.89
N SER A 158 -1.56 9.86 -3.32
CA SER A 158 -0.65 9.21 -4.27
C SER A 158 -1.09 9.35 -5.73
N GLY A 159 -2.36 9.64 -5.99
CA GLY A 159 -2.95 9.59 -7.33
C GLY A 159 -3.13 8.15 -7.86
N THR A 160 -3.02 7.14 -6.98
CA THR A 160 -3.09 5.71 -7.32
C THR A 160 -4.15 4.98 -6.49
N GLY A 161 -4.38 3.72 -6.77
CA GLY A 161 -5.19 2.84 -5.93
C GLY A 161 -4.40 2.31 -4.73
N HIS A 162 -5.09 2.12 -3.60
CA HIS A 162 -4.57 1.42 -2.43
C HIS A 162 -5.47 0.24 -2.09
N THR A 163 -4.89 -0.93 -1.89
CA THR A 163 -5.66 -2.14 -1.65
C THR A 163 -5.74 -2.47 -0.16
N LEU A 164 -6.93 -2.85 0.28
CA LEU A 164 -7.18 -3.40 1.62
C LEU A 164 -7.71 -4.82 1.50
N GLY A 165 -7.32 -5.69 2.43
CA GLY A 165 -8.01 -6.96 2.62
C GLY A 165 -9.48 -6.71 3.03
N ASP A 166 -10.35 -7.68 2.76
CA ASP A 166 -11.78 -7.55 3.06
C ASP A 166 -12.07 -7.33 4.56
N PHE A 167 -11.24 -7.90 5.41
CA PHE A 167 -11.36 -7.72 6.86
C PHE A 167 -10.97 -6.30 7.29
N ASP A 168 -9.86 -5.77 6.78
CA ASP A 168 -9.43 -4.40 7.03
C ASP A 168 -10.43 -3.37 6.47
N ALA A 169 -11.01 -3.67 5.31
CA ALA A 169 -12.08 -2.85 4.74
C ALA A 169 -13.33 -2.84 5.62
N ALA A 170 -13.67 -3.97 6.25
CA ALA A 170 -14.77 -4.04 7.20
C ALA A 170 -14.48 -3.24 8.48
N ILE A 171 -13.25 -3.32 9.00
CA ILE A 171 -12.83 -2.50 10.15
C ILE A 171 -12.96 -1.01 9.81
N LEU A 172 -12.45 -0.59 8.65
CA LEU A 172 -12.56 0.79 8.21
C LEU A 172 -14.02 1.24 8.07
N HIS A 173 -14.86 0.40 7.45
CA HIS A 173 -16.28 0.70 7.28
C HIS A 173 -16.98 0.91 8.64
N GLU A 174 -16.78 -0.01 9.60
CA GLU A 174 -17.38 0.07 10.93
C GLU A 174 -16.82 1.25 11.75
N LEU A 175 -15.54 1.58 11.56
CA LEU A 175 -14.91 2.71 12.21
C LEU A 175 -15.53 4.03 11.74
N VAL A 176 -15.79 4.17 10.44
CA VAL A 176 -16.47 5.32 9.84
C VAL A 176 -17.92 5.43 10.30
N ALA A 177 -18.62 4.29 10.38
CA ALA A 177 -20.05 4.27 10.71
C ALA A 177 -20.33 4.54 12.20
N GLY A 178 -19.47 4.09 13.11
CA GLY A 178 -19.77 4.11 14.54
C GLY A 178 -18.60 4.43 15.46
N GLY A 179 -17.47 4.91 14.91
CA GLY A 179 -16.28 5.25 15.70
C GLY A 179 -15.57 4.05 16.35
N ALA A 180 -14.69 4.34 17.27
CA ALA A 180 -13.84 3.33 17.92
C ALA A 180 -14.57 2.53 19.01
N ASP A 181 -15.59 3.12 19.65
CA ASP A 181 -16.30 2.48 20.75
C ASP A 181 -17.11 1.28 20.28
N GLY A 182 -16.91 0.14 20.92
CA GLY A 182 -17.57 -1.11 20.55
C GLY A 182 -17.20 -1.67 19.17
N LEU A 183 -16.15 -1.17 18.52
CA LEU A 183 -15.73 -1.58 17.18
C LEU A 183 -15.55 -3.10 17.06
N ALA A 184 -14.84 -3.73 17.98
CA ALA A 184 -14.60 -5.17 17.94
C ALA A 184 -15.91 -5.97 18.02
N SER A 185 -16.88 -5.53 18.82
CA SER A 185 -18.19 -6.19 18.92
C SER A 185 -19.00 -6.04 17.62
N ARG A 186 -18.96 -4.87 16.99
CA ARG A 186 -19.65 -4.67 15.69
C ARG A 186 -19.02 -5.52 14.59
N ILE A 187 -17.69 -5.59 14.54
CA ILE A 187 -16.97 -6.45 13.58
C ILE A 187 -17.30 -7.91 13.81
N ASP A 188 -17.30 -8.39 15.05
CA ASP A 188 -17.63 -9.78 15.36
C ASP A 188 -19.07 -10.14 14.97
N ALA A 189 -20.01 -9.24 15.26
CA ALA A 189 -21.41 -9.41 14.84
C ALA A 189 -21.53 -9.48 13.31
N ARG A 190 -20.80 -8.62 12.59
CA ARG A 190 -20.79 -8.58 11.12
C ARG A 190 -20.19 -9.86 10.52
N LEU A 191 -19.07 -10.34 11.06
CA LEU A 191 -18.45 -11.61 10.65
C LEU A 191 -19.41 -12.78 10.86
N THR A 192 -20.10 -12.80 12.00
CA THR A 192 -21.09 -13.84 12.33
C THR A 192 -22.26 -13.79 11.36
N ALA A 193 -22.80 -12.62 11.07
CA ALA A 193 -23.88 -12.44 10.10
C ALA A 193 -23.48 -12.86 8.68
N ALA A 194 -22.20 -12.68 8.32
CA ALA A 194 -21.62 -13.13 7.05
C ALA A 194 -21.23 -14.62 7.03
N GLY A 195 -21.47 -15.37 8.10
CA GLY A 195 -21.06 -16.78 8.21
C GLY A 195 -19.55 -17.00 8.22
N ARG A 196 -18.75 -15.97 8.57
CA ARG A 196 -17.30 -16.03 8.54
C ARG A 196 -16.74 -16.62 9.84
N THR A 197 -15.85 -17.59 9.69
CA THR A 197 -15.12 -18.19 10.81
C THR A 197 -13.74 -17.56 10.97
N LEU A 198 -13.27 -17.42 12.20
CA LEU A 198 -11.89 -17.04 12.50
C LEU A 198 -11.04 -18.28 12.70
N GLN A 199 -9.79 -18.18 12.28
CA GLN A 199 -8.81 -19.25 12.49
C GLN A 199 -7.63 -18.73 13.30
N LYS A 200 -7.11 -19.56 14.17
CA LYS A 200 -5.86 -19.36 14.90
C LYS A 200 -5.06 -20.65 14.83
N ASP A 201 -3.82 -20.55 14.39
CA ASP A 201 -2.91 -21.69 14.20
C ASP A 201 -3.54 -22.85 13.38
N GLY A 202 -4.29 -22.47 12.32
CA GLY A 202 -4.98 -23.40 11.43
C GLY A 202 -6.24 -24.06 12.00
N LYS A 203 -6.68 -23.68 13.21
CA LYS A 203 -7.88 -24.19 13.85
C LYS A 203 -8.97 -23.13 13.90
N THR A 204 -10.22 -23.54 13.65
CA THR A 204 -11.38 -22.67 13.79
C THR A 204 -11.59 -22.32 15.27
N VAL A 205 -11.69 -21.01 15.55
CA VAL A 205 -11.98 -20.51 16.89
C VAL A 205 -13.49 -20.51 17.11
N THR A 206 -13.93 -21.34 18.06
CA THR A 206 -15.35 -21.51 18.43
C THR A 206 -15.70 -20.83 19.76
N ASP A 207 -14.71 -20.62 20.63
CA ASP A 207 -14.92 -19.92 21.90
C ASP A 207 -15.21 -18.44 21.67
N PRO A 208 -16.35 -17.91 22.18
CA PRO A 208 -16.74 -16.51 21.94
C PRO A 208 -15.74 -15.50 22.54
N THR A 209 -15.14 -15.83 23.68
CA THR A 209 -14.18 -14.94 24.37
C THR A 209 -12.88 -14.84 23.58
N GLU A 210 -12.37 -15.99 23.14
CA GLU A 210 -11.17 -16.03 22.30
C GLU A 210 -11.42 -15.34 20.94
N ARG A 211 -12.57 -15.58 20.35
CA ARG A 211 -13.00 -14.95 19.09
C ARG A 211 -13.00 -13.42 19.23
N GLN A 212 -13.63 -12.91 20.29
CA GLN A 212 -13.67 -11.47 20.55
C GLN A 212 -12.28 -10.87 20.82
N ALA A 213 -11.42 -11.60 21.52
CA ALA A 213 -10.04 -11.18 21.75
C ALA A 213 -9.24 -11.05 20.44
N LEU A 214 -9.38 -12.02 19.53
CA LEU A 214 -8.73 -11.97 18.22
C LEU A 214 -9.22 -10.77 17.38
N VAL A 215 -10.53 -10.54 17.33
CA VAL A 215 -11.09 -9.39 16.61
C VAL A 215 -10.59 -8.07 17.21
N ARG A 216 -10.53 -7.96 18.53
CA ARG A 216 -9.99 -6.76 19.21
C ARG A 216 -8.55 -6.53 18.83
N THR A 217 -7.71 -7.56 18.90
CA THR A 217 -6.29 -7.47 18.51
C THR A 217 -6.14 -6.99 17.06
N ALA A 218 -6.94 -7.51 16.14
CA ALA A 218 -6.91 -7.08 14.73
C ALA A 218 -7.38 -5.63 14.56
N CYS A 219 -8.44 -5.21 15.26
CA CYS A 219 -8.89 -3.82 15.23
C CYS A 219 -7.83 -2.85 15.78
N ASP A 220 -7.14 -3.22 16.85
CA ASP A 220 -6.07 -2.42 17.44
C ASP A 220 -4.86 -2.35 16.50
N ALA A 221 -4.46 -3.46 15.89
CA ALA A 221 -3.40 -3.48 14.87
C ALA A 221 -3.75 -2.61 13.66
N PHE A 222 -4.98 -2.67 13.16
CA PHE A 222 -5.44 -1.81 12.07
C PHE A 222 -5.35 -0.33 12.45
N ARG A 223 -5.82 0.05 13.64
CA ARG A 223 -5.80 1.44 14.12
C ARG A 223 -4.38 1.99 14.30
N THR A 224 -3.46 1.16 14.75
CA THR A 224 -2.07 1.58 15.01
C THR A 224 -1.18 1.56 13.77
N THR A 225 -1.47 0.71 12.78
CA THR A 225 -0.62 0.50 11.61
C THR A 225 -1.26 0.99 10.32
N SER A 226 -2.44 0.48 9.99
CA SER A 226 -3.08 0.75 8.69
C SER A 226 -3.75 2.13 8.63
N LEU A 227 -4.45 2.53 9.68
CA LEU A 227 -5.21 3.77 9.71
C LEU A 227 -4.32 5.03 9.54
N PRO A 228 -3.16 5.16 10.19
CA PRO A 228 -2.23 6.26 9.93
C PRO A 228 -1.72 6.30 8.49
N GLN A 229 -1.51 5.14 7.86
CA GLN A 229 -1.12 5.07 6.46
C GLN A 229 -2.24 5.56 5.54
N LEU A 230 -3.48 5.13 5.78
CA LEU A 230 -4.65 5.58 5.02
C LEU A 230 -4.87 7.09 5.13
N ALA A 231 -4.60 7.67 6.31
CA ALA A 231 -4.67 9.11 6.53
C ALA A 231 -3.60 9.86 5.72
N ARG A 232 -2.36 9.37 5.71
CA ARG A 232 -1.28 9.94 4.87
C ARG A 232 -1.62 9.90 3.39
N LEU A 233 -2.33 8.86 2.95
CA LEU A 233 -2.79 8.69 1.58
C LEU A 233 -4.01 9.55 1.24
N GLY A 234 -4.58 10.27 2.19
CA GLY A 234 -5.79 11.07 2.02
C GLY A 234 -7.06 10.23 1.81
N ILE A 235 -7.00 8.93 2.10
CA ILE A 235 -8.15 8.01 2.00
C ILE A 235 -9.09 8.24 3.17
N VAL A 236 -8.55 8.54 4.34
CA VAL A 236 -9.29 8.90 5.55
C VAL A 236 -8.85 10.25 6.07
N ALA A 237 -9.73 10.91 6.82
CA ALA A 237 -9.48 12.16 7.54
C ALA A 237 -10.13 12.08 8.93
N PRO A 238 -9.73 12.92 9.90
CA PRO A 238 -10.52 13.16 11.10
C PRO A 238 -11.95 13.60 10.70
N ALA A 239 -12.97 13.11 11.39
CA ALA A 239 -14.38 13.47 11.13
C ALA A 239 -14.74 14.77 11.79
#